data_315806f614edda6b5da9ebbb59cfb27b
#
_entry.id   315806f614edda6b5da9ebbb59cfb27b
#
_cell.length_a   1.000
_cell.length_b   1.000
_cell.length_c   1.000
_cell.angle_alpha   90.00
_cell.angle_beta   90.00
_cell.angle_gamma   90.00
#
_symmetry.space_group_name_H-M   'P 1'
#
loop_
_entity.id
_entity.type
_entity.pdbx_description
1 polymer ?
#
loop_
_entity_poly.entity_id
_entity_poly.type
_entity_poly.pdbx_seq_one_letter_code
_entity_poly.pdbx_strand_id
1 'polypeptide(L)'
;MKLIDLSIPLEDGLPSDPEGQIPHILYYNHKDTAADMAARFDGCTAADLDNLGWAVEGLYLCSHSGTHMDAPYHYYPTMNNGERAWTIDEVPLDWFIGEGIKMDFSDKPDGYK
;
A
#
# COMPACT_ATOMS: atom_id res chain seq x y z
N MET A 1 -4.87 -25.03 -3.00
CA MET A 1 -5.57 -23.73 -2.93
C MET A 1 -5.06 -22.86 -4.06
N LYS A 2 -5.92 -22.21 -4.83
CA LYS A 2 -5.53 -21.22 -5.85
C LYS A 2 -5.68 -19.84 -5.22
N LEU A 3 -4.60 -19.09 -5.14
CA LEU A 3 -4.64 -17.69 -4.70
C LEU A 3 -4.82 -16.79 -5.93
N ILE A 4 -5.64 -15.77 -5.80
CA ILE A 4 -5.86 -14.73 -6.81
C ILE A 4 -5.58 -13.42 -6.12
N ASP A 5 -4.58 -12.69 -6.62
CA ASP A 5 -4.31 -11.33 -6.18
C ASP A 5 -5.30 -10.38 -6.86
N LEU A 6 -6.05 -9.64 -6.05
CA LEU A 6 -7.02 -8.63 -6.50
C LEU A 6 -6.47 -7.21 -6.36
N SER A 7 -5.24 -7.05 -5.90
CA SER A 7 -4.63 -5.74 -5.69
C SER A 7 -4.33 -5.05 -7.01
N ILE A 8 -4.54 -3.75 -7.06
CA ILE A 8 -3.99 -2.89 -8.10
C ILE A 8 -2.55 -2.55 -7.76
N PRO A 9 -1.66 -2.35 -8.75
CA PRO A 9 -0.32 -1.81 -8.48
C PRO A 9 -0.41 -0.47 -7.77
N LEU A 10 0.43 -0.24 -6.78
CA LEU A 10 0.58 1.06 -6.14
C LEU A 10 1.61 1.88 -6.94
N GLU A 11 1.16 2.93 -7.58
CA GLU A 11 1.96 3.75 -8.49
C GLU A 11 1.84 5.23 -8.14
N ASP A 12 2.87 6.02 -8.48
CA ASP A 12 2.81 7.46 -8.32
C ASP A 12 1.67 8.06 -9.15
N GLY A 13 0.85 8.90 -8.51
CA GLY A 13 -0.27 9.53 -9.19
C GLY A 13 -1.40 8.60 -9.59
N LEU A 14 -1.62 7.50 -8.88
CA LEU A 14 -2.63 6.47 -9.20
C LEU A 14 -4.01 7.11 -9.47
N PRO A 15 -4.52 7.06 -10.72
CA PRO A 15 -5.69 7.85 -11.13
C PRO A 15 -7.03 7.31 -10.61
N SER A 16 -7.05 6.10 -10.05
CA SER A 16 -8.24 5.49 -9.45
C SER A 16 -8.56 6.05 -8.07
N ASP A 17 -7.60 6.71 -7.42
CA ASP A 17 -7.78 7.27 -6.10
C ASP A 17 -8.39 8.67 -6.17
N PRO A 18 -9.26 9.03 -5.19
CA PRO A 18 -9.78 10.38 -5.07
C PRO A 18 -8.67 11.41 -4.82
N GLU A 19 -8.92 12.67 -5.18
CA GLU A 19 -8.06 13.78 -4.78
C GLU A 19 -7.83 13.76 -3.26
N GLY A 20 -6.57 13.90 -2.83
CA GLY A 20 -6.15 13.79 -1.42
C GLY A 20 -5.80 12.37 -0.95
N GLN A 21 -6.12 11.34 -1.72
CA GLN A 21 -5.68 9.96 -1.49
C GLN A 21 -4.66 9.48 -2.53
N ILE A 22 -4.42 10.29 -3.56
CA ILE A 22 -3.47 9.97 -4.63
C ILE A 22 -2.08 9.78 -4.02
N PRO A 23 -1.43 8.63 -4.23
CA PRO A 23 -0.09 8.38 -3.73
C PRO A 23 0.94 9.25 -4.44
N HIS A 24 1.94 9.70 -3.68
CA HIS A 24 3.14 10.33 -4.20
C HIS A 24 4.34 9.45 -3.88
N ILE A 25 4.99 8.94 -4.92
CA ILE A 25 6.09 7.99 -4.81
C ILE A 25 7.34 8.58 -5.45
N LEU A 26 8.40 8.70 -4.66
CA LEU A 26 9.72 9.12 -5.12
C LEU A 26 10.57 7.87 -5.32
N TYR A 27 10.96 7.62 -6.55
CA TYR A 27 11.79 6.46 -6.93
C TYR A 27 13.26 6.84 -6.93
N TYR A 28 14.07 6.13 -6.18
CA TYR A 28 15.53 6.23 -6.18
C TYR A 28 16.12 4.96 -6.76
N ASN A 29 16.83 5.05 -7.88
CA ASN A 29 17.46 3.91 -8.49
C ASN A 29 18.85 3.66 -7.90
N HIS A 30 19.49 2.56 -8.30
CA HIS A 30 20.80 2.16 -7.79
C HIS A 30 21.89 3.22 -7.94
N LYS A 31 21.84 4.06 -8.98
CA LYS A 31 22.84 5.13 -9.19
C LYS A 31 22.62 6.31 -8.23
N ASP A 32 21.36 6.58 -7.88
CA ASP A 32 21.01 7.69 -7.02
C ASP A 32 21.52 7.48 -5.59
N THR A 33 21.63 6.22 -5.16
CA THR A 33 21.91 5.83 -3.77
C THR A 33 23.30 5.24 -3.55
N ALA A 34 24.17 5.20 -4.58
CA ALA A 34 25.50 4.59 -4.49
C ALA A 34 26.37 5.23 -3.39
N ALA A 35 26.36 6.55 -3.28
CA ALA A 35 27.13 7.28 -2.27
C ALA A 35 26.58 7.02 -0.86
N ASP A 36 25.26 7.00 -0.71
CA ASP A 36 24.59 6.73 0.58
C ASP A 36 24.85 5.30 1.05
N MET A 37 24.88 4.35 0.14
CA MET A 37 25.25 2.97 0.47
C MET A 37 26.70 2.87 0.90
N ALA A 38 27.63 3.46 0.15
CA ALA A 38 29.06 3.45 0.48
C ALA A 38 29.34 4.07 1.84
N ALA A 39 28.65 5.15 2.19
CA ALA A 39 28.78 5.83 3.48
C ALA A 39 28.39 4.98 4.71
N ARG A 40 27.78 3.80 4.50
CA ARG A 40 27.47 2.85 5.58
C ARG A 40 28.66 1.95 5.98
N PHE A 41 29.75 1.97 5.18
CA PHE A 41 30.91 1.11 5.37
C PHE A 41 32.16 1.96 5.48
N ASP A 42 32.93 1.81 6.55
CA ASP A 42 34.15 2.56 6.78
C ASP A 42 35.16 2.36 5.65
N GLY A 43 35.61 3.48 5.07
CA GLY A 43 36.58 3.49 3.99
C GLY A 43 36.06 3.05 2.61
N CYS A 44 34.77 2.73 2.50
CA CYS A 44 34.14 2.38 1.23
C CYS A 44 33.77 3.64 0.43
N THR A 45 33.93 3.58 -0.87
CA THR A 45 33.49 4.61 -1.82
C THR A 45 32.45 4.03 -2.77
N ALA A 46 31.72 4.90 -3.46
CA ALA A 46 30.76 4.43 -4.48
C ALA A 46 31.43 3.61 -5.59
N ALA A 47 32.69 3.90 -5.92
CA ALA A 47 33.46 3.16 -6.92
C ALA A 47 33.72 1.70 -6.50
N ASP A 48 33.88 1.43 -5.21
CA ASP A 48 34.07 0.06 -4.69
C ASP A 48 32.78 -0.78 -4.79
N LEU A 49 31.66 -0.12 -5.07
CA LEU A 49 30.33 -0.72 -5.27
C LEU A 49 29.87 -0.61 -6.74
N ASP A 50 30.78 -0.50 -7.69
CA ASP A 50 30.48 -0.29 -9.12
C ASP A 50 29.56 0.93 -9.38
N ASN A 51 29.55 1.91 -8.48
CA ASN A 51 28.65 3.06 -8.46
C ASN A 51 27.17 2.67 -8.42
N LEU A 52 26.83 1.59 -7.73
CA LEU A 52 25.48 1.09 -7.53
C LEU A 52 25.17 0.94 -6.03
N GLY A 53 24.04 1.48 -5.61
CA GLY A 53 23.49 1.32 -4.28
C GLY A 53 22.18 0.53 -4.28
N TRP A 54 21.28 0.85 -3.35
CA TRP A 54 19.94 0.27 -3.29
C TRP A 54 18.99 0.94 -4.29
N ALA A 55 18.02 0.19 -4.80
CA ALA A 55 16.79 0.81 -5.29
C ALA A 55 15.81 0.92 -4.12
N VAL A 56 15.23 2.11 -3.92
CA VAL A 56 14.34 2.39 -2.79
C VAL A 56 13.32 3.47 -3.18
N GLU A 57 12.16 3.44 -2.56
CA GLU A 57 11.11 4.40 -2.77
C GLU A 57 10.82 5.19 -1.50
N GLY A 58 10.60 6.50 -1.65
CA GLY A 58 9.97 7.34 -0.64
C GLY A 58 8.46 7.41 -0.90
N LEU A 59 7.64 7.00 0.07
CA LEU A 59 6.20 6.92 -0.09
C LEU A 59 5.48 7.96 0.77
N TYR A 60 4.58 8.72 0.15
CA TYR A 60 3.57 9.50 0.84
C TYR A 60 2.20 8.99 0.41
N LEU A 61 1.52 8.33 1.32
CA LEU A 61 0.26 7.63 1.06
C LEU A 61 -0.80 8.01 2.08
N CYS A 62 -2.04 8.10 1.64
CA CYS A 62 -3.19 7.93 2.52
C CYS A 62 -3.36 6.43 2.83
N SER A 63 -3.79 6.07 4.03
CA SER A 63 -4.07 4.66 4.38
C SER A 63 -5.18 4.03 3.52
N HIS A 64 -5.91 4.85 2.77
CA HIS A 64 -6.96 4.44 1.84
C HIS A 64 -6.52 4.53 0.36
N SER A 65 -5.23 4.70 0.07
CA SER A 65 -4.71 4.66 -1.30
C SER A 65 -4.73 3.24 -1.87
N GLY A 66 -5.15 3.09 -3.12
CA GLY A 66 -5.14 1.82 -3.85
C GLY A 66 -6.06 0.76 -3.26
N THR A 67 -5.71 -0.51 -3.44
CA THR A 67 -6.45 -1.64 -2.86
C THR A 67 -6.09 -1.82 -1.40
N HIS A 68 -7.04 -1.64 -0.51
CA HIS A 68 -6.83 -1.71 0.94
C HIS A 68 -8.03 -2.34 1.65
N MET A 69 -7.87 -2.57 2.93
CA MET A 69 -8.93 -3.01 3.84
C MET A 69 -9.09 -2.00 4.96
N ASP A 70 -10.33 -1.63 5.23
CA ASP A 70 -10.67 -0.76 6.34
C ASP A 70 -10.83 -1.55 7.65
N ALA A 71 -10.27 -1.02 8.72
CA ALA A 71 -10.54 -1.54 10.06
C ALA A 71 -11.87 -1.00 10.59
N PRO A 72 -12.51 -1.68 11.57
CA PRO A 72 -13.71 -1.17 12.23
C PRO A 72 -13.57 0.26 12.77
N TYR A 73 -12.37 0.63 13.26
CA TYR A 73 -12.09 1.96 13.79
C TYR A 73 -12.16 3.07 12.73
N HIS A 74 -11.99 2.75 11.44
CA HIS A 74 -12.19 3.72 10.36
C HIS A 74 -13.62 4.26 10.35
N TYR A 75 -14.60 3.41 10.62
CA TYR A 75 -16.02 3.76 10.53
C TYR A 75 -16.57 4.37 11.81
N TYR A 76 -16.13 3.86 12.98
CA TYR A 76 -16.66 4.33 14.25
C TYR A 76 -15.70 4.01 15.42
N PRO A 77 -15.68 4.84 16.49
CA PRO A 77 -14.79 4.60 17.62
C PRO A 77 -15.16 3.38 18.47
N THR A 78 -16.38 2.86 18.34
CA THR A 78 -16.84 1.69 19.08
C THR A 78 -17.48 0.65 18.15
N MET A 79 -17.45 -0.62 18.57
CA MET A 79 -18.09 -1.76 17.92
C MET A 79 -18.80 -2.63 18.97
N ASN A 80 -19.52 -3.67 18.57
CA ASN A 80 -20.08 -4.72 19.45
C ASN A 80 -20.76 -4.19 20.73
N ASN A 81 -21.69 -3.22 20.58
CA ASN A 81 -22.43 -2.63 21.69
C ASN A 81 -21.58 -1.81 22.68
N GLY A 82 -20.53 -1.14 22.21
CA GLY A 82 -19.79 -0.14 22.98
C GLY A 82 -18.35 -0.52 23.31
N GLU A 83 -17.87 -1.64 22.84
CA GLU A 83 -16.43 -1.96 22.87
C GLU A 83 -15.65 -1.00 21.99
N ARG A 84 -14.39 -0.73 22.32
CA ARG A 84 -13.51 0.03 21.43
C ARG A 84 -13.35 -0.69 20.08
N ALA A 85 -13.52 0.02 18.99
CA ALA A 85 -13.33 -0.54 17.66
C ALA A 85 -11.85 -0.92 17.41
N TRP A 86 -11.63 -2.01 16.71
CA TRP A 86 -10.29 -2.49 16.36
C TRP A 86 -9.62 -1.62 15.31
N THR A 87 -8.34 -1.35 15.52
CA THR A 87 -7.44 -0.78 14.52
C THR A 87 -6.95 -1.88 13.57
N ILE A 88 -6.31 -1.51 12.46
CA ILE A 88 -5.93 -2.49 11.41
C ILE A 88 -4.93 -3.54 11.90
N ASP A 89 -4.07 -3.18 12.84
CA ASP A 89 -3.08 -4.07 13.45
C ASP A 89 -3.68 -5.08 14.45
N GLU A 90 -4.94 -4.87 14.84
CA GLU A 90 -5.71 -5.77 15.72
C GLU A 90 -6.62 -6.73 14.92
N VAL A 91 -6.82 -6.48 13.62
CA VAL A 91 -7.67 -7.31 12.77
C VAL A 91 -7.02 -8.68 12.55
N PRO A 92 -7.75 -9.79 12.75
CA PRO A 92 -7.22 -11.13 12.51
C PRO A 92 -6.72 -11.32 11.08
N LEU A 93 -5.56 -11.97 10.90
CA LEU A 93 -4.92 -12.17 9.60
C LEU A 93 -5.76 -12.99 8.62
N ASP A 94 -6.63 -13.86 9.10
CA ASP A 94 -7.54 -14.66 8.27
C ASP A 94 -8.63 -13.83 7.58
N TRP A 95 -8.84 -12.57 7.98
CA TRP A 95 -9.73 -11.65 7.26
C TRP A 95 -9.14 -11.16 5.94
N PHE A 96 -7.82 -11.25 5.78
CA PHE A 96 -7.12 -10.79 4.56
C PHE A 96 -7.05 -11.86 3.47
N ILE A 97 -7.37 -13.12 3.80
CA ILE A 97 -7.33 -14.24 2.86
C ILE A 97 -8.60 -15.08 3.05
N GLY A 98 -9.42 -15.18 2.02
CA GLY A 98 -10.68 -15.91 2.11
C GLY A 98 -11.27 -16.26 0.75
N GLU A 99 -12.44 -16.86 0.78
CA GLU A 99 -13.23 -17.08 -0.42
C GLU A 99 -13.81 -15.76 -0.92
N GLY A 100 -13.62 -15.47 -2.21
CA GLY A 100 -14.16 -14.30 -2.86
C GLY A 100 -15.39 -14.60 -3.69
N ILE A 101 -16.33 -13.65 -3.74
CA ILE A 101 -17.49 -13.68 -4.61
C ILE A 101 -17.41 -12.48 -5.56
N LYS A 102 -17.40 -12.73 -6.87
CA LYS A 102 -17.56 -11.67 -7.86
C LYS A 102 -19.06 -11.46 -8.11
N MET A 103 -19.57 -10.29 -7.75
CA MET A 103 -20.91 -9.84 -8.11
C MET A 103 -20.82 -9.03 -9.40
N ASP A 104 -21.67 -9.34 -10.37
CA ASP A 104 -21.75 -8.64 -11.65
C ASP A 104 -22.96 -7.72 -11.67
N PHE A 105 -22.74 -6.44 -11.75
CA PHE A 105 -23.76 -5.39 -11.84
C PHE A 105 -23.70 -4.63 -13.17
N SER A 106 -22.99 -5.16 -14.17
CA SER A 106 -22.79 -4.48 -15.46
C SER A 106 -24.09 -4.22 -16.23
N ASP A 107 -25.18 -4.94 -15.91
CA ASP A 107 -26.52 -4.77 -16.48
C ASP A 107 -27.38 -3.76 -15.71
N LYS A 108 -26.88 -3.18 -14.63
CA LYS A 108 -27.63 -2.23 -13.80
C LYS A 108 -27.36 -0.79 -14.23
N PRO A 109 -28.37 0.09 -14.14
CA PRO A 109 -28.18 1.50 -14.41
C PRO A 109 -27.27 2.16 -13.35
N ASP A 110 -26.64 3.26 -13.74
CA ASP A 110 -25.85 4.07 -12.83
C ASP A 110 -26.68 4.49 -11.60
N GLY A 111 -26.10 4.37 -10.40
CA GLY A 111 -26.76 4.69 -9.15
C GLY A 111 -27.73 3.62 -8.63
N TYR A 112 -27.71 2.40 -9.20
CA TYR A 112 -28.44 1.24 -8.65
C TYR A 112 -28.02 0.98 -7.18
N LYS A 113 -29.04 0.83 -6.29
CA LYS A 113 -28.82 0.60 -4.85
C LYS A 113 -29.46 -0.72 -4.43
#